data_50c30f77ac92b2c8713b11fe14faebb3
#
_entry.id   50c30f77ac92b2c8713b11fe14faebb3
#
_cell.length_a   1.000
_cell.length_b   1.000
_cell.length_c   1.000
_cell.angle_alpha   90.00
_cell.angle_beta   90.00
_cell.angle_gamma   90.00
#
_symmetry.space_group_name_H-M   'P 1'
#
loop_
_entity.id
_entity.type
_entity.pdbx_description
1 polymer ?
#
loop_
_entity_poly.entity_id
_entity_poly.type
_entity_poly.pdbx_seq_one_letter_code
_entity_poly.pdbx_strand_id
1 'polypeptide(L)' 'MRKYIKRPWSKEERTVLSQYYYLKSIEEIQLLLPERTPNAIRKQVLYLRKRGWRFKRESKG' A
#
# COMPACT_ATOMS: atom_id res chain seq x y z
N MET A 1 -9.44 -24.24 -8.84
CA MET A 1 -9.82 -23.05 -8.16
C MET A 1 -8.76 -22.55 -7.22
N ARG A 2 -8.51 -21.30 -7.26
CA ARG A 2 -7.45 -20.74 -6.47
C ARG A 2 -7.94 -20.45 -5.06
N LYS A 3 -7.21 -20.89 -4.09
CA LYS A 3 -7.55 -20.60 -2.75
C LYS A 3 -6.90 -19.31 -2.31
N TYR A 4 -7.68 -18.40 -1.80
CA TYR A 4 -7.16 -17.14 -1.35
C TYR A 4 -6.48 -17.32 0.01
N ILE A 5 -5.21 -17.00 0.07
CA ILE A 5 -4.47 -17.12 1.32
C ILE A 5 -4.24 -15.73 1.87
N LYS A 6 -4.78 -15.48 3.03
CA LYS A 6 -4.57 -14.22 3.68
C LYS A 6 -3.20 -14.18 4.29
N ARG A 7 -2.42 -13.22 3.90
CA ARG A 7 -1.11 -13.04 4.47
C ARG A 7 -1.02 -11.67 5.11
N PRO A 8 -0.45 -11.59 6.29
CA PRO A 8 -0.29 -10.27 6.91
C PRO A 8 0.64 -9.41 6.09
N TRP A 9 0.44 -8.11 6.19
CA TRP A 9 1.30 -7.19 5.49
C TRP A 9 2.66 -7.18 6.18
N SER A 10 3.70 -7.27 5.40
CA SER A 10 5.04 -7.20 5.94
C SER A 10 5.43 -5.75 6.15
N LYS A 11 6.50 -5.56 6.92
CA LYS A 11 7.00 -4.23 7.14
C LYS A 11 7.41 -3.57 5.83
N GLU A 12 8.00 -4.34 4.94
CA GLU A 12 8.44 -3.80 3.67
C GLU A 12 7.27 -3.36 2.83
N GLU A 13 6.21 -4.14 2.83
CA GLU A 13 5.03 -3.75 2.06
C GLU A 13 4.42 -2.47 2.61
N ARG A 14 4.35 -2.37 3.92
CA ARG A 14 3.82 -1.14 4.52
C ARG A 14 4.72 0.06 4.20
N THR A 15 6.02 -0.16 4.20
CA THR A 15 6.93 0.92 3.86
C THR A 15 6.75 1.37 2.42
N VAL A 16 6.56 0.42 1.51
CA VAL A 16 6.30 0.78 0.12
C VAL A 16 5.08 1.68 0.02
N LEU A 17 4.02 1.34 0.72
CA LEU A 17 2.82 2.17 0.70
C LEU A 17 3.11 3.55 1.26
N SER A 18 3.82 3.62 2.38
CA SER A 18 4.06 4.91 3.00
C SER A 18 4.94 5.80 2.13
N GLN A 19 5.79 5.21 1.31
CA GLN A 19 6.69 6.00 0.50
C GLN A 19 6.16 6.32 -0.88
N TYR A 20 5.28 5.49 -1.42
CA TYR A 20 4.92 5.64 -2.81
C TYR A 20 3.43 5.82 -3.07
N TYR A 21 2.59 5.58 -2.09
CA TYR A 21 1.16 5.55 -2.37
C TYR A 21 0.64 6.84 -2.99
N TYR A 22 1.10 7.98 -2.49
CA TYR A 22 0.65 9.26 -3.01
C TYR A 22 1.52 9.79 -4.15
N LEU A 23 2.61 9.09 -4.44
CA LEU A 23 3.51 9.53 -5.50
C LEU A 23 3.30 8.74 -6.78
N LYS A 24 2.73 7.56 -6.69
CA LYS A 24 2.52 6.71 -7.84
C LYS A 24 1.06 6.34 -7.95
N SER A 25 0.64 5.96 -9.16
CA SER A 25 -0.72 5.51 -9.34
C SER A 25 -0.92 4.16 -8.65
N ILE A 26 -2.20 3.83 -8.46
CA ILE A 26 -2.52 2.56 -7.82
C ILE A 26 -1.99 1.39 -8.66
N GLU A 27 -1.98 1.55 -9.97
CA GLU A 27 -1.48 0.50 -10.84
C GLU A 27 0.01 0.31 -10.66
N GLU A 28 0.74 1.40 -10.50
CA GLU A 28 2.17 1.30 -10.26
C GLU A 28 2.45 0.68 -8.90
N ILE A 29 1.65 1.04 -7.91
CA ILE A 29 1.81 0.43 -6.59
C ILE A 29 1.57 -1.06 -6.69
N GLN A 30 0.60 -1.47 -7.48
CA GLN A 30 0.31 -2.89 -7.60
C GLN A 30 1.47 -3.63 -8.26
N LEU A 31 2.19 -2.98 -9.14
CA LEU A 31 3.37 -3.61 -9.73
C LEU A 31 4.44 -3.87 -8.67
N LEU A 32 4.51 -3.01 -7.68
CA LEU A 32 5.44 -3.20 -6.58
C LEU A 32 4.93 -4.25 -5.60
N LEU A 33 3.62 -4.42 -5.52
CA LEU A 33 3.01 -5.36 -4.60
C LEU A 33 2.10 -6.28 -5.39
N PRO A 34 2.67 -7.16 -6.19
CA PRO A 34 1.86 -7.95 -7.12
C PRO A 34 0.90 -8.91 -6.46
N GLU A 35 1.11 -9.23 -5.20
CA GLU A 35 0.23 -10.14 -4.50
C GLU A 35 -0.92 -9.43 -3.82
N ARG A 36 -1.03 -8.11 -3.98
CA ARG A 36 -2.09 -7.35 -3.34
C ARG A 36 -3.01 -6.77 -4.40
N THR A 37 -4.30 -6.80 -4.11
CA THR A 37 -5.26 -6.17 -5.00
C THR A 37 -5.33 -4.68 -4.71
N PRO A 38 -5.84 -3.88 -5.66
CA PRO A 38 -6.00 -2.46 -5.37
C PRO A 38 -6.88 -2.18 -4.17
N ASN A 39 -7.93 -2.98 -3.98
CA ASN A 39 -8.78 -2.79 -2.82
C ASN A 39 -8.03 -3.05 -1.53
N ALA A 40 -7.21 -4.09 -1.51
CA ALA A 40 -6.42 -4.41 -0.32
C ALA A 40 -5.44 -3.29 -0.03
N ILE A 41 -4.83 -2.74 -1.08
CA ILE A 41 -3.89 -1.65 -0.91
C ILE A 41 -4.57 -0.44 -0.28
N ARG A 42 -5.75 -0.09 -0.80
CA ARG A 42 -6.47 1.06 -0.26
C ARG A 42 -6.87 0.86 1.18
N LYS A 43 -7.35 -0.32 1.50
CA LYS A 43 -7.74 -0.61 2.87
C LYS A 43 -6.55 -0.53 3.81
N GLN A 44 -5.42 -1.04 3.36
CA GLN A 44 -4.23 -1.00 4.20
C GLN A 44 -3.77 0.43 4.45
N VAL A 45 -3.86 1.27 3.43
CA VAL A 45 -3.49 2.67 3.60
C VAL A 45 -4.36 3.32 4.68
N LEU A 46 -5.67 3.08 4.62
CA LEU A 46 -6.56 3.65 5.63
C LEU A 46 -6.21 3.12 7.02
N TYR A 47 -5.91 1.84 7.10
CA TYR A 47 -5.55 1.25 8.38
C TYR A 47 -4.28 1.88 8.93
N LEU A 48 -3.28 2.03 8.09
CA LEU A 48 -2.02 2.60 8.53
C LEU A 48 -2.18 4.05 8.95
N ARG A 49 -2.99 4.80 8.23
CA ARG A 49 -3.22 6.20 8.60
C ARG A 49 -3.85 6.29 9.98
N LYS A 50 -4.77 5.40 10.27
CA LYS A 50 -5.38 5.40 11.60
C LYS A 50 -4.38 5.08 12.68
N ARG A 51 -3.35 4.33 12.34
CA ARG A 51 -2.34 3.98 13.32
C ARG A 51 -1.23 5.02 13.43
N GLY A 52 -1.34 6.10 12.70
CA GLY A 52 -0.38 7.17 12.83
C GLY A 52 0.75 7.14 11.82
N TRP A 53 0.68 6.27 10.84
CA TRP A 53 1.71 6.22 9.81
C TRP A 53 1.66 7.48 8.96
N ARG A 54 2.81 7.95 8.58
CA ARG A 54 2.92 9.09 7.70
C ARG A 54 3.24 8.63 6.29
N PHE A 55 2.59 9.26 5.33
CA PHE A 55 2.78 8.92 3.93
C PHE A 55 3.43 10.08 3.22
N LYS A 56 4.46 9.76 2.45
CA LYS A 56 5.13 10.76 1.66
C LYS A 56 4.22 11.30 0.59
N ARG A 57 4.28 12.58 0.37
CA ARG A 57 3.54 13.21 -0.68
C ARG A 57 4.46 14.08 -1.48
N GLU A 58 4.04 14.31 -2.73
CA GLU A 58 4.78 15.21 -3.54
C GLU A 58 4.70 16.60 -2.96
N SER A 59 5.84 17.17 -2.71
CA SER A 59 5.87 18.47 -2.09
C SER A 59 5.73 19.54 -3.15
N LYS A 60 4.87 20.48 -2.89
CA LYS A 60 4.68 21.55 -3.83
C LYS A 60 5.33 22.78 -3.33
N GLY A 61 6.38 22.71 -2.96
CA GLY A 61 7.16 23.88 -2.66
C GLY A 61 6.59 24.87 -1.74
#